data_1fdb2390e6cec842c0aef6d60aae52a5
#
_entry.id   1fdb2390e6cec842c0aef6d60aae52a5
#
_cell.length_a   1.000
_cell.length_b   1.000
_cell.length_c   1.000
_cell.angle_alpha   90.00
_cell.angle_beta   90.00
_cell.angle_gamma   90.00
#
_symmetry.space_group_name_H-M   'P 1'
#
loop_
_entity.id
_entity.type
_entity.pdbx_description
1 polymer ?
#
loop_
_entity_poly.entity_id
_entity_poly.type
_entity_poly.pdbx_seq_one_letter_code
_entity_poly.pdbx_strand_id
1 'polypeptide(L)'
;MNKKVSMMQGNEACVEGALLAGCRFFAGYPITPASELAEVSATRMPQVGGVYIQMEDELASVNALVGASWGGLKAMTATSGPGFSLMQEGIGYMAVTQTPGVIVNVMRGGPSTGQPTLPSQQDVYQARYGSHGDYEIIVLAPSSAQEALDLTIRAFALAERFATPVIVLSDEIVGHTRERVTLPDKPDASSRKKPPPGWNYKPHEPIAAEGGVPYRAHFGEGHNILVDGQLHDEMGARKGHDPAASARCVDNICAKIRNNIDEISDYTLYDAEDADMVIV
;
A
#
# COMPACT_ATOMS: atom_id res chain seq x y z
N MET A 1 -19.92 -9.77 23.43
CA MET A 1 -20.35 -8.64 22.57
C MET A 1 -20.73 -9.20 21.20
N ASN A 2 -21.88 -8.82 20.66
CA ASN A 2 -22.23 -9.26 19.29
C ASN A 2 -21.30 -8.54 18.30
N LYS A 3 -20.42 -9.28 17.63
CA LYS A 3 -19.61 -8.73 16.55
C LYS A 3 -20.51 -8.13 15.47
N LYS A 4 -20.20 -6.94 15.00
CA LYS A 4 -20.95 -6.29 13.91
C LYS A 4 -20.69 -7.08 12.63
N VAL A 5 -21.76 -7.58 12.01
CA VAL A 5 -21.71 -8.38 10.78
C VAL A 5 -22.46 -7.64 9.69
N SER A 6 -21.93 -7.65 8.48
CA SER A 6 -22.56 -7.03 7.30
C SER A 6 -22.39 -7.94 6.08
N MET A 7 -23.33 -7.89 5.16
CA MET A 7 -23.19 -8.47 3.81
C MET A 7 -22.59 -7.41 2.92
N MET A 8 -21.41 -7.68 2.35
CA MET A 8 -20.73 -6.72 1.47
C MET A 8 -19.87 -7.43 0.41
N GLN A 9 -19.60 -6.72 -0.67
CA GLN A 9 -18.64 -7.16 -1.68
C GLN A 9 -17.21 -7.00 -1.18
N GLY A 10 -16.25 -7.71 -1.81
CA GLY A 10 -14.84 -7.56 -1.50
C GLY A 10 -14.34 -6.12 -1.67
N ASN A 11 -14.77 -5.41 -2.72
CA ASN A 11 -14.45 -4.00 -2.93
C ASN A 11 -15.00 -3.10 -1.81
N GLU A 12 -16.26 -3.33 -1.37
CA GLU A 12 -16.86 -2.63 -0.22
C GLU A 12 -16.07 -2.93 1.07
N ALA A 13 -15.68 -4.19 1.28
CA ALA A 13 -14.93 -4.65 2.44
C ALA A 13 -13.52 -4.03 2.51
N CYS A 14 -12.83 -3.88 1.38
CA CYS A 14 -11.56 -3.14 1.30
C CYS A 14 -11.71 -1.70 1.81
N VAL A 15 -12.74 -0.97 1.38
CA VAL A 15 -12.97 0.41 1.82
C VAL A 15 -13.27 0.46 3.32
N GLU A 16 -14.14 -0.41 3.83
CA GLU A 16 -14.43 -0.47 5.27
C GLU A 16 -13.16 -0.82 6.08
N GLY A 17 -12.33 -1.75 5.59
CA GLY A 17 -11.03 -2.07 6.19
C GLY A 17 -10.11 -0.85 6.24
N ALA A 18 -10.03 -0.07 5.15
CA ALA A 18 -9.24 1.15 5.09
C ALA A 18 -9.73 2.20 6.11
N LEU A 19 -11.05 2.42 6.21
CA LEU A 19 -11.64 3.35 7.17
C LEU A 19 -11.37 2.95 8.62
N LEU A 20 -11.47 1.65 8.91
CA LEU A 20 -11.17 1.05 10.22
C LEU A 20 -9.68 1.20 10.56
N ALA A 21 -8.77 1.05 9.61
CA ALA A 21 -7.35 1.30 9.77
C ALA A 21 -6.99 2.78 9.96
N GLY A 22 -7.96 3.69 9.81
CA GLY A 22 -7.75 5.13 9.96
C GLY A 22 -7.41 5.86 8.65
N CYS A 23 -7.66 5.28 7.49
CA CYS A 23 -7.56 5.97 6.21
C CYS A 23 -8.50 7.18 6.17
N ARG A 24 -7.97 8.35 5.74
CA ARG A 24 -8.73 9.60 5.65
C ARG A 24 -8.52 10.33 4.32
N PHE A 25 -7.86 9.69 3.37
CA PHE A 25 -7.68 10.24 2.04
C PHE A 25 -7.77 9.13 0.98
N PHE A 26 -8.64 9.34 0.01
CA PHE A 26 -8.73 8.52 -1.19
C PHE A 26 -8.69 9.42 -2.43
N ALA A 27 -7.78 9.13 -3.33
CA ALA A 27 -7.75 9.71 -4.67
C ALA A 27 -7.81 8.57 -5.68
N GLY A 28 -8.67 8.68 -6.71
CA GLY A 28 -8.79 7.62 -7.68
C GLY A 28 -9.46 8.06 -8.98
N TYR A 29 -9.29 7.24 -10.00
CA TYR A 29 -9.97 7.33 -11.29
C TYR A 29 -10.87 6.08 -11.46
N PRO A 30 -12.15 6.25 -11.84
CA PRO A 30 -13.06 5.11 -11.98
C PRO A 30 -12.61 4.15 -13.06
N ILE A 31 -12.42 2.88 -12.70
CA ILE A 31 -12.04 1.82 -13.62
C ILE A 31 -12.62 0.47 -13.17
N THR A 32 -13.23 -0.28 -14.11
CA THR A 32 -13.78 -1.61 -13.86
C THR A 32 -12.63 -2.64 -13.76
N PRO A 33 -12.65 -3.58 -12.75
CA PRO A 33 -13.69 -3.85 -11.76
C PRO A 33 -13.44 -3.21 -10.38
N ALA A 34 -12.72 -2.11 -10.29
CA ALA A 34 -12.40 -1.39 -9.06
C ALA A 34 -13.36 -0.20 -8.77
N SER A 35 -14.43 -0.01 -9.56
CA SER A 35 -15.31 1.17 -9.46
C SER A 35 -15.94 1.33 -8.09
N GLU A 36 -16.38 0.24 -7.46
CA GLU A 36 -17.06 0.28 -6.16
C GLU A 36 -16.13 0.80 -5.04
N LEU A 37 -14.80 0.60 -5.17
CA LEU A 37 -13.84 1.20 -4.23
C LEU A 37 -13.92 2.73 -4.24
N ALA A 38 -14.03 3.34 -5.42
CA ALA A 38 -14.21 4.78 -5.57
C ALA A 38 -15.61 5.24 -5.11
N GLU A 39 -16.68 4.56 -5.51
CA GLU A 39 -18.08 4.88 -5.18
C GLU A 39 -18.33 4.83 -3.67
N VAL A 40 -17.88 3.74 -3.01
CA VAL A 40 -18.03 3.59 -1.57
C VAL A 40 -17.15 4.60 -0.84
N SER A 41 -15.92 4.86 -1.31
CA SER A 41 -15.05 5.89 -0.72
C SER A 41 -15.67 7.28 -0.83
N ALA A 42 -16.29 7.64 -1.97
CA ALA A 42 -16.97 8.92 -2.16
C ALA A 42 -18.10 9.12 -1.14
N THR A 43 -18.82 8.05 -0.80
CA THR A 43 -19.91 8.08 0.17
C THR A 43 -19.41 8.07 1.63
N ARG A 44 -18.39 7.25 1.92
CA ARG A 44 -17.96 6.94 3.29
C ARG A 44 -16.91 7.90 3.83
N MET A 45 -15.96 8.39 3.02
CA MET A 45 -14.89 9.30 3.48
C MET A 45 -15.44 10.55 4.18
N PRO A 46 -16.44 11.28 3.63
CA PRO A 46 -17.00 12.44 4.32
C PRO A 46 -17.61 12.11 5.69
N GLN A 47 -18.17 10.90 5.87
CA GLN A 47 -18.80 10.48 7.13
C GLN A 47 -17.80 10.31 8.28
N VAL A 48 -16.52 10.12 7.97
CA VAL A 48 -15.43 9.95 8.94
C VAL A 48 -14.46 11.14 8.98
N GLY A 49 -14.83 12.27 8.35
CA GLY A 49 -13.97 13.44 8.24
C GLY A 49 -12.77 13.25 7.29
N GLY A 50 -12.88 12.29 6.38
CA GLY A 50 -11.90 12.04 5.32
C GLY A 50 -12.22 12.80 4.03
N VAL A 51 -11.29 12.73 3.09
CA VAL A 51 -11.35 13.40 1.78
C VAL A 51 -11.37 12.33 0.68
N TYR A 52 -12.31 12.48 -0.25
CA TYR A 52 -12.35 11.75 -1.50
C TYR A 52 -12.15 12.73 -2.66
N ILE A 53 -11.26 12.39 -3.60
CA ILE A 53 -11.05 13.18 -4.82
C ILE A 53 -11.04 12.24 -6.02
N GLN A 54 -11.89 12.55 -7.01
CA GLN A 54 -11.76 11.95 -8.32
C GLN A 54 -10.72 12.71 -9.12
N MET A 55 -9.72 11.98 -9.59
CA MET A 55 -8.62 12.53 -10.40
C MET A 55 -8.91 12.30 -11.90
N GLU A 56 -8.13 12.94 -12.75
CA GLU A 56 -8.21 12.80 -14.20
C GLU A 56 -7.63 11.48 -14.73
N ASP A 57 -6.70 10.87 -13.96
CA ASP A 57 -6.07 9.59 -14.28
C ASP A 57 -5.39 8.96 -13.04
N GLU A 58 -4.77 7.82 -13.24
CA GLU A 58 -4.07 7.09 -12.19
C GLU A 58 -2.69 7.67 -11.84
N LEU A 59 -2.06 8.41 -12.76
CA LEU A 59 -0.82 9.16 -12.48
C LEU A 59 -1.10 10.23 -11.42
N ALA A 60 -2.17 11.01 -11.62
CA ALA A 60 -2.60 12.02 -10.67
C ALA A 60 -3.02 11.38 -9.33
N SER A 61 -3.71 10.24 -9.38
CA SER A 61 -4.20 9.53 -8.19
C SER A 61 -3.05 9.07 -7.27
N VAL A 62 -2.03 8.41 -7.81
CA VAL A 62 -0.89 7.94 -7.00
C VAL A 62 -0.07 9.10 -6.45
N ASN A 63 0.10 10.19 -7.21
CA ASN A 63 0.83 11.38 -6.73
C ASN A 63 0.06 12.14 -5.65
N ALA A 64 -1.28 12.20 -5.74
CA ALA A 64 -2.13 12.76 -4.69
C ALA A 64 -2.03 11.94 -3.39
N LEU A 65 -2.00 10.59 -3.49
CA LEU A 65 -1.74 9.70 -2.36
C LEU A 65 -0.40 10.01 -1.69
N VAL A 66 0.68 10.17 -2.48
CA VAL A 66 2.01 10.53 -1.98
C VAL A 66 1.95 11.84 -1.18
N GLY A 67 1.34 12.88 -1.76
CA GLY A 67 1.19 14.17 -1.10
C GLY A 67 0.41 14.10 0.21
N ALA A 68 -0.71 13.36 0.22
CA ALA A 68 -1.52 13.16 1.41
C ALA A 68 -0.75 12.41 2.52
N SER A 69 0.04 11.41 2.15
CA SER A 69 0.87 10.65 3.08
C SER A 69 1.93 11.52 3.74
N TRP A 70 2.62 12.37 2.97
CA TRP A 70 3.58 13.32 3.52
C TRP A 70 2.91 14.48 4.29
N GLY A 71 1.63 14.75 4.02
CA GLY A 71 0.77 15.61 4.85
C GLY A 71 0.30 14.96 6.15
N GLY A 72 0.69 13.70 6.41
CA GLY A 72 0.40 13.00 7.67
C GLY A 72 -0.87 12.15 7.66
N LEU A 73 -1.55 12.01 6.52
CA LEU A 73 -2.73 11.17 6.40
C LEU A 73 -2.37 9.74 6.01
N LYS A 74 -3.17 8.78 6.45
CA LYS A 74 -3.23 7.47 5.81
C LYS A 74 -4.05 7.60 4.55
N ALA A 75 -3.46 7.20 3.43
CA ALA A 75 -4.00 7.42 2.09
C ALA A 75 -4.08 6.14 1.29
N MET A 76 -5.10 6.04 0.44
CA MET A 76 -5.35 4.91 -0.45
C MET A 76 -5.72 5.39 -1.85
N THR A 77 -5.38 4.58 -2.83
CA THR A 77 -5.93 4.63 -4.19
C THR A 77 -6.33 3.23 -4.63
N ALA A 78 -7.18 3.15 -5.65
CA ALA A 78 -7.58 1.88 -6.25
C ALA A 78 -7.63 1.98 -7.76
N THR A 79 -7.29 0.87 -8.43
CA THR A 79 -7.21 0.78 -9.88
C THR A 79 -7.36 -0.65 -10.38
N SER A 80 -7.21 -0.84 -11.68
CA SER A 80 -7.19 -2.12 -12.37
C SER A 80 -6.35 -2.04 -13.65
N GLY A 81 -5.72 -3.14 -14.03
CA GLY A 81 -5.10 -3.35 -15.35
C GLY A 81 -4.27 -2.18 -15.86
N PRO A 82 -4.75 -1.43 -16.89
CA PRO A 82 -3.97 -0.34 -17.47
C PRO A 82 -3.69 0.81 -16.49
N GLY A 83 -4.58 1.07 -15.53
CA GLY A 83 -4.35 2.07 -14.50
C GLY A 83 -3.24 1.64 -13.54
N PHE A 84 -3.12 0.35 -13.24
CA PHE A 84 -1.99 -0.17 -12.46
C PHE A 84 -0.66 -0.01 -13.21
N SER A 85 -0.67 -0.14 -14.54
CA SER A 85 0.50 0.18 -15.38
C SER A 85 0.90 1.65 -15.26
N LEU A 86 -0.05 2.58 -15.25
CA LEU A 86 0.22 4.01 -15.09
C LEU A 86 0.77 4.35 -13.71
N MET A 87 0.42 3.60 -12.67
CA MET A 87 0.90 3.85 -11.30
C MET A 87 2.34 3.37 -11.04
N GLN A 88 2.97 2.60 -11.94
CA GLN A 88 4.24 1.93 -11.66
C GLN A 88 5.38 2.92 -11.34
N GLU A 89 5.44 4.06 -12.01
CA GLU A 89 6.43 5.10 -11.67
C GLU A 89 6.18 5.66 -10.28
N GLY A 90 4.91 5.96 -9.95
CA GLY A 90 4.53 6.42 -8.61
C GLY A 90 4.85 5.41 -7.51
N ILE A 91 4.69 4.10 -7.77
CA ILE A 91 5.07 3.03 -6.84
C ILE A 91 6.58 3.02 -6.61
N GLY A 92 7.38 3.12 -7.66
CA GLY A 92 8.85 3.24 -7.55
C GLY A 92 9.27 4.50 -6.78
N TYR A 93 8.60 5.63 -7.06
CA TYR A 93 8.79 6.86 -6.30
C TYR A 93 8.46 6.69 -4.81
N MET A 94 7.34 6.04 -4.48
CA MET A 94 6.98 5.75 -3.08
C MET A 94 8.01 4.81 -2.42
N ALA A 95 8.55 3.85 -3.13
CA ALA A 95 9.57 2.94 -2.62
C ALA A 95 10.86 3.68 -2.25
N VAL A 96 11.42 4.50 -3.17
CA VAL A 96 12.66 5.23 -2.92
C VAL A 96 12.49 6.34 -1.87
N THR A 97 11.37 7.05 -1.87
CA THR A 97 11.06 8.07 -0.86
C THR A 97 10.55 7.47 0.44
N GLN A 98 10.39 6.16 0.49
CA GLN A 98 9.88 5.42 1.65
C GLN A 98 8.55 5.99 2.14
N THR A 99 7.61 6.20 1.23
CA THR A 99 6.30 6.81 1.47
C THR A 99 5.25 5.73 1.78
N PRO A 100 4.64 5.72 2.97
CA PRO A 100 3.53 4.81 3.27
C PRO A 100 2.29 5.11 2.44
N GLY A 101 1.59 4.07 2.03
CA GLY A 101 0.30 4.18 1.36
C GLY A 101 -0.21 2.83 0.89
N VAL A 102 -1.49 2.72 0.62
CA VAL A 102 -2.12 1.49 0.16
C VAL A 102 -2.66 1.68 -1.25
N ILE A 103 -2.31 0.76 -2.13
CA ILE A 103 -2.76 0.71 -3.52
C ILE A 103 -3.54 -0.59 -3.70
N VAL A 104 -4.80 -0.50 -4.08
CA VAL A 104 -5.62 -1.68 -4.39
C VAL A 104 -5.63 -1.87 -5.91
N ASN A 105 -5.16 -3.01 -6.38
CA ASN A 105 -5.33 -3.43 -7.77
C ASN A 105 -6.33 -4.58 -7.83
N VAL A 106 -7.49 -4.32 -8.42
CA VAL A 106 -8.47 -5.37 -8.72
C VAL A 106 -8.16 -5.89 -10.12
N MET A 107 -7.44 -6.99 -10.19
CA MET A 107 -6.90 -7.55 -11.44
C MET A 107 -7.98 -7.90 -12.44
N ARG A 108 -7.69 -7.69 -13.71
CA ARG A 108 -8.53 -8.06 -14.85
C ARG A 108 -7.68 -8.57 -16.02
N GLY A 109 -8.30 -9.22 -17.01
CA GLY A 109 -7.58 -9.70 -18.18
C GLY A 109 -6.94 -8.57 -18.98
N GLY A 110 -5.66 -8.73 -19.32
CA GLY A 110 -4.87 -7.86 -20.22
C GLY A 110 -4.65 -8.53 -21.57
N PRO A 111 -3.82 -7.90 -22.47
CA PRO A 111 -3.14 -6.60 -22.30
C PRO A 111 -4.02 -5.38 -22.61
N SER A 112 -3.54 -4.15 -22.26
CA SER A 112 -4.21 -2.86 -22.49
C SER A 112 -5.58 -2.79 -21.80
N THR A 113 -6.62 -2.31 -22.49
CA THR A 113 -7.99 -2.32 -21.96
C THR A 113 -8.44 -3.73 -21.56
N GLY A 114 -8.02 -4.73 -22.32
CA GLY A 114 -8.21 -6.14 -22.02
C GLY A 114 -9.66 -6.55 -21.83
N GLN A 115 -9.95 -7.20 -20.72
CA GLN A 115 -11.25 -7.77 -20.40
C GLN A 115 -11.78 -7.18 -19.09
N PRO A 116 -12.42 -6.00 -19.10
CA PRO A 116 -12.78 -5.26 -17.88
C PRO A 116 -13.70 -6.00 -16.90
N THR A 117 -14.48 -6.96 -17.38
CA THR A 117 -15.48 -7.71 -16.61
C THR A 117 -15.16 -9.20 -16.49
N LEU A 118 -13.91 -9.59 -16.75
CA LEU A 118 -13.48 -10.97 -16.61
C LEU A 118 -12.30 -11.07 -15.65
N PRO A 119 -12.31 -12.08 -14.78
CA PRO A 119 -11.26 -12.26 -13.79
C PRO A 119 -9.92 -12.65 -14.44
N SER A 120 -8.84 -12.20 -13.82
CA SER A 120 -7.49 -12.62 -14.16
C SER A 120 -6.57 -12.37 -12.98
N GLN A 121 -5.47 -13.11 -12.88
CA GLN A 121 -4.43 -12.95 -11.86
C GLN A 121 -3.06 -12.78 -12.54
N GLN A 122 -3.00 -11.98 -13.60
CA GLN A 122 -1.80 -11.80 -14.44
C GLN A 122 -0.84 -10.71 -13.91
N ASP A 123 -1.27 -9.86 -12.97
CA ASP A 123 -0.52 -8.67 -12.54
C ASP A 123 0.49 -8.96 -11.40
N VAL A 124 0.68 -10.22 -11.01
CA VAL A 124 1.59 -10.61 -9.92
C VAL A 124 3.03 -10.17 -10.19
N TYR A 125 3.55 -10.45 -11.39
CA TYR A 125 4.89 -10.01 -11.79
C TYR A 125 4.99 -8.49 -11.93
N GLN A 126 3.91 -7.84 -12.41
CA GLN A 126 3.86 -6.39 -12.50
C GLN A 126 3.86 -5.75 -11.11
N ALA A 127 3.15 -6.31 -10.13
CA ALA A 127 3.18 -5.85 -8.75
C ALA A 127 4.60 -5.91 -8.17
N ARG A 128 5.37 -6.96 -8.49
CA ARG A 128 6.74 -7.15 -7.99
C ARG A 128 7.79 -6.33 -8.75
N TYR A 129 7.67 -6.23 -10.07
CA TYR A 129 8.74 -5.72 -10.96
C TYR A 129 8.24 -4.63 -11.93
N GLY A 130 7.11 -4.00 -11.65
CA GLY A 130 6.49 -3.07 -12.59
C GLY A 130 7.23 -1.74 -12.74
N SER A 131 7.83 -1.23 -11.68
CA SER A 131 8.72 -0.06 -11.76
C SER A 131 10.15 -0.51 -12.07
N HIS A 132 10.98 0.39 -12.60
CA HIS A 132 12.38 0.10 -12.90
C HIS A 132 13.27 0.15 -11.66
N GLY A 133 14.47 -0.47 -11.74
CA GLY A 133 15.46 -0.49 -10.66
C GLY A 133 15.16 -1.54 -9.58
N ASP A 134 15.94 -1.49 -8.51
CA ASP A 134 15.87 -2.46 -7.42
C ASP A 134 15.09 -1.88 -6.23
N TYR A 135 14.03 -2.56 -5.83
CA TYR A 135 13.23 -2.27 -4.64
C TYR A 135 12.50 -3.54 -4.16
N GLU A 136 12.05 -3.52 -2.92
CA GLU A 136 11.14 -4.53 -2.39
C GLU A 136 9.76 -3.94 -2.17
N ILE A 137 8.72 -4.73 -2.45
CA ILE A 137 7.32 -4.34 -2.32
C ILE A 137 6.56 -5.36 -1.47
N ILE A 138 5.63 -4.90 -0.66
CA ILE A 138 4.73 -5.75 0.11
C ILE A 138 3.43 -5.89 -0.69
N VAL A 139 3.04 -7.14 -0.95
CA VAL A 139 1.81 -7.46 -1.67
C VAL A 139 0.99 -8.43 -0.84
N LEU A 140 -0.29 -8.13 -0.64
CA LEU A 140 -1.26 -8.97 0.06
C LEU A 140 -2.38 -9.35 -0.90
N ALA A 141 -2.74 -10.64 -0.97
CA ALA A 141 -3.72 -11.16 -1.90
C ALA A 141 -4.91 -11.78 -1.13
N PRO A 142 -6.07 -11.11 -1.07
CA PRO A 142 -7.26 -11.66 -0.43
C PRO A 142 -7.92 -12.74 -1.29
N SER A 143 -8.45 -13.78 -0.66
CA SER A 143 -9.23 -14.86 -1.27
C SER A 143 -10.74 -14.77 -1.01
N SER A 144 -11.18 -13.79 -0.20
CA SER A 144 -12.58 -13.61 0.18
C SER A 144 -12.87 -12.15 0.55
N ALA A 145 -14.15 -11.77 0.67
CA ALA A 145 -14.51 -10.44 1.15
C ALA A 145 -14.08 -10.21 2.61
N GLN A 146 -14.05 -11.27 3.45
CA GLN A 146 -13.50 -11.15 4.80
C GLN A 146 -12.00 -10.82 4.76
N GLU A 147 -11.23 -11.53 3.96
CA GLU A 147 -9.80 -11.24 3.81
C GLU A 147 -9.55 -9.89 3.14
N ALA A 148 -10.41 -9.45 2.21
CA ALA A 148 -10.33 -8.11 1.63
C ALA A 148 -10.39 -7.02 2.71
N LEU A 149 -11.24 -7.18 3.74
CA LEU A 149 -11.28 -6.29 4.90
C LEU A 149 -10.01 -6.43 5.76
N ASP A 150 -9.68 -7.66 6.18
CA ASP A 150 -8.63 -7.92 7.17
C ASP A 150 -7.24 -7.57 6.60
N LEU A 151 -6.96 -7.96 5.35
CA LEU A 151 -5.70 -7.67 4.68
C LEU A 151 -5.58 -6.18 4.31
N THR A 152 -6.67 -5.46 4.07
CA THR A 152 -6.60 -4.00 3.89
C THR A 152 -6.23 -3.31 5.21
N ILE A 153 -6.78 -3.73 6.34
CA ILE A 153 -6.36 -3.22 7.66
C ILE A 153 -4.86 -3.49 7.85
N ARG A 154 -4.42 -4.72 7.60
CA ARG A 154 -3.02 -5.12 7.68
C ARG A 154 -2.12 -4.34 6.72
N ALA A 155 -2.58 -4.08 5.49
CA ALA A 155 -1.83 -3.28 4.51
C ALA A 155 -1.47 -1.90 5.04
N PHE A 156 -2.41 -1.22 5.71
CA PHE A 156 -2.14 0.07 6.36
C PHE A 156 -1.16 -0.07 7.52
N ALA A 157 -1.29 -1.09 8.35
CA ALA A 157 -0.35 -1.34 9.46
C ALA A 157 1.07 -1.56 8.94
N LEU A 158 1.24 -2.40 7.91
CA LEU A 158 2.52 -2.68 7.28
C LEU A 158 3.09 -1.45 6.55
N ALA A 159 2.26 -0.69 5.81
CA ALA A 159 2.70 0.54 5.14
C ALA A 159 3.27 1.56 6.14
N GLU A 160 2.56 1.81 7.24
CA GLU A 160 2.99 2.71 8.30
C GLU A 160 4.21 2.16 9.07
N ARG A 161 4.23 0.84 9.37
CA ARG A 161 5.33 0.18 10.09
C ARG A 161 6.62 0.21 9.30
N PHE A 162 6.57 -0.10 7.99
CA PHE A 162 7.77 -0.22 7.14
C PHE A 162 8.06 1.01 6.28
N ALA A 163 7.27 2.08 6.40
CA ALA A 163 7.42 3.29 5.58
C ALA A 163 7.61 2.91 4.08
N THR A 164 6.60 2.24 3.50
CA THR A 164 6.65 1.71 2.14
C THR A 164 5.24 1.62 1.55
N PRO A 165 5.07 1.67 0.22
CA PRO A 165 3.78 1.31 -0.37
C PRO A 165 3.45 -0.16 -0.13
N VAL A 166 2.17 -0.46 0.07
CA VAL A 166 1.64 -1.83 0.13
C VAL A 166 0.55 -2.00 -0.90
N ILE A 167 0.61 -3.07 -1.66
CA ILE A 167 -0.38 -3.40 -2.69
C ILE A 167 -1.34 -4.46 -2.13
N VAL A 168 -2.64 -4.19 -2.22
CA VAL A 168 -3.68 -5.21 -2.07
C VAL A 168 -4.03 -5.67 -3.48
N LEU A 169 -3.66 -6.91 -3.80
CA LEU A 169 -3.80 -7.50 -5.13
C LEU A 169 -5.00 -8.44 -5.13
N SER A 170 -6.17 -7.90 -5.45
CA SER A 170 -7.44 -8.60 -5.56
C SER A 170 -7.75 -8.96 -7.02
N ASP A 171 -8.83 -9.64 -7.25
CA ASP A 171 -9.37 -9.87 -8.59
C ASP A 171 -10.87 -9.57 -8.66
N GLU A 172 -11.44 -9.64 -9.85
CA GLU A 172 -12.86 -9.33 -10.11
C GLU A 172 -13.80 -10.24 -9.32
N ILE A 173 -13.49 -11.55 -9.18
CA ILE A 173 -14.35 -12.49 -8.44
C ILE A 173 -14.40 -12.11 -6.96
N VAL A 174 -13.25 -11.94 -6.32
CA VAL A 174 -13.18 -11.54 -4.91
C VAL A 174 -13.79 -10.17 -4.71
N GLY A 175 -13.49 -9.22 -5.62
CA GLY A 175 -14.00 -7.85 -5.56
C GLY A 175 -15.52 -7.76 -5.58
N HIS A 176 -16.18 -8.57 -6.40
CA HIS A 176 -17.63 -8.52 -6.61
C HIS A 176 -18.44 -9.55 -5.82
N THR A 177 -17.80 -10.62 -5.31
CA THR A 177 -18.50 -11.62 -4.52
C THR A 177 -19.02 -11.02 -3.22
N ARG A 178 -20.32 -11.23 -2.93
CA ARG A 178 -20.95 -10.79 -1.68
C ARG A 178 -20.89 -11.89 -0.64
N GLU A 179 -20.33 -11.55 0.50
CA GLU A 179 -20.16 -12.47 1.62
C GLU A 179 -20.56 -11.82 2.94
N ARG A 180 -20.71 -12.67 3.94
CA ARG A 180 -20.88 -12.24 5.33
C ARG A 180 -19.54 -11.84 5.90
N VAL A 181 -19.34 -10.54 6.12
CA VAL A 181 -18.11 -9.97 6.68
C VAL A 181 -18.33 -9.57 8.13
N THR A 182 -17.40 -9.97 9.00
CA THR A 182 -17.39 -9.65 10.42
C THR A 182 -16.40 -8.51 10.67
N LEU A 183 -16.89 -7.39 11.17
CA LEU A 183 -16.06 -6.23 11.48
C LEU A 183 -15.34 -6.44 12.83
N PRO A 184 -14.03 -6.12 12.94
CA PRO A 184 -13.31 -6.22 14.21
C PRO A 184 -13.75 -5.13 15.19
N ASP A 185 -13.85 -5.46 16.49
CA ASP A 185 -14.17 -4.51 17.56
C ASP A 185 -13.04 -3.50 17.79
N LYS A 186 -11.79 -3.91 17.57
CA LYS A 186 -10.59 -3.10 17.73
C LYS A 186 -9.67 -3.35 16.53
N PRO A 187 -9.85 -2.60 15.45
CA PRO A 187 -8.97 -2.72 14.28
C PRO A 187 -7.57 -2.19 14.58
N ASP A 188 -6.57 -2.74 13.90
CA ASP A 188 -5.23 -2.19 13.95
C ASP A 188 -5.20 -0.85 13.16
N ALA A 189 -5.06 0.23 13.91
CA ALA A 189 -4.92 1.58 13.37
C ALA A 189 -3.51 2.14 13.62
N SER A 190 -2.51 1.27 13.72
CA SER A 190 -1.10 1.67 13.93
C SER A 190 -0.66 2.77 12.97
N SER A 191 0.15 3.68 13.46
CA SER A 191 0.69 4.79 12.68
C SER A 191 2.21 4.72 12.69
N ARG A 192 2.81 5.38 11.70
CA ARG A 192 4.28 5.49 11.56
C ARG A 192 4.93 5.97 12.85
N LYS A 193 6.09 5.41 13.15
CA LYS A 193 6.85 5.76 14.34
C LYS A 193 7.51 7.13 14.15
N LYS A 194 7.20 8.06 15.05
CA LYS A 194 7.74 9.42 15.03
C LYS A 194 9.14 9.48 15.62
N PRO A 195 9.99 10.44 15.19
CA PRO A 195 11.26 10.65 15.85
C PRO A 195 11.05 11.05 17.31
N PRO A 196 11.84 10.50 18.26
CA PRO A 196 11.79 10.91 19.66
C PRO A 196 12.11 12.39 19.84
N PRO A 197 11.60 13.05 20.90
CA PRO A 197 11.95 14.44 21.20
C PRO A 197 13.47 14.63 21.31
N GLY A 198 14.02 15.65 20.63
CA GLY A 198 15.44 15.95 20.60
C GLY A 198 16.29 15.06 19.70
N TRP A 199 15.67 14.13 18.95
CA TRP A 199 16.39 13.32 17.97
C TRP A 199 16.92 14.19 16.83
N ASN A 200 18.18 13.93 16.41
CA ASN A 200 18.74 14.55 15.22
C ASN A 200 18.13 13.85 13.98
N TYR A 201 16.93 14.30 13.61
CA TYR A 201 16.08 13.64 12.63
C TYR A 201 16.65 13.71 11.21
N LYS A 202 16.82 12.55 10.63
CA LYS A 202 17.16 12.32 9.22
C LYS A 202 16.07 11.45 8.58
N PRO A 203 15.33 11.94 7.58
CA PRO A 203 14.15 11.28 7.05
C PRO A 203 14.38 9.85 6.52
N HIS A 204 15.57 9.53 6.07
CA HIS A 204 15.89 8.26 5.42
C HIS A 204 16.96 7.45 6.16
N GLU A 205 17.26 7.80 7.40
CA GLU A 205 18.24 7.08 8.22
C GLU A 205 17.67 5.73 8.67
N PRO A 206 18.30 4.59 8.33
CA PRO A 206 17.88 3.29 8.82
C PRO A 206 18.14 3.17 10.32
N ILE A 207 17.12 2.90 11.12
CA ILE A 207 17.22 2.75 12.57
C ILE A 207 17.35 1.26 12.90
N ALA A 208 18.54 0.83 13.32
CA ALA A 208 18.83 -0.57 13.59
C ALA A 208 17.87 -1.21 14.62
N ALA A 209 17.52 -0.49 15.69
CA ALA A 209 16.55 -0.94 16.69
C ALA A 209 15.11 -1.09 16.15
N GLU A 210 14.84 -0.58 14.96
CA GLU A 210 13.54 -0.67 14.26
C GLU A 210 13.61 -1.62 13.05
N GLY A 211 14.60 -2.48 12.97
CA GLY A 211 14.78 -3.38 11.83
C GLY A 211 15.16 -2.67 10.52
N GLY A 212 15.85 -1.53 10.63
CA GLY A 212 16.25 -0.71 9.47
C GLY A 212 15.17 0.26 8.99
N VAL A 213 14.02 0.34 9.66
CA VAL A 213 12.94 1.28 9.30
C VAL A 213 13.26 2.66 9.87
N PRO A 214 13.16 3.75 9.06
CA PRO A 214 13.37 5.10 9.55
C PRO A 214 12.19 5.59 10.41
N TYR A 215 12.47 6.50 11.34
CA TYR A 215 11.40 7.31 11.93
C TYR A 215 10.77 8.20 10.87
N ARG A 216 9.48 8.49 11.00
CA ARG A 216 8.73 9.26 10.01
C ARG A 216 7.97 10.44 10.63
N ALA A 217 8.51 11.63 10.45
CA ALA A 217 7.75 12.87 10.58
C ALA A 217 6.97 13.15 9.28
N HIS A 218 6.02 14.05 9.33
CA HIS A 218 5.33 14.60 8.16
C HIS A 218 5.53 16.13 8.06
N PHE A 219 5.16 16.71 6.95
CA PHE A 219 5.25 18.14 6.73
C PHE A 219 4.45 18.90 7.81
N GLY A 220 5.01 19.98 8.33
CA GLY A 220 4.41 20.80 9.36
C GLY A 220 4.78 20.44 10.81
N GLU A 221 5.54 19.36 11.06
CA GLU A 221 5.97 18.94 12.41
C GLU A 221 7.29 19.62 12.88
N GLY A 222 7.77 20.64 12.18
CA GLY A 222 8.98 21.37 12.58
C GLY A 222 10.30 20.70 12.22
N HIS A 223 10.27 19.68 11.37
CA HIS A 223 11.45 19.00 10.85
C HIS A 223 11.77 19.42 9.42
N ASN A 224 13.07 19.47 9.08
CA ASN A 224 13.49 19.62 7.69
C ASN A 224 13.30 18.29 6.98
N ILE A 225 12.36 18.24 6.03
CA ILE A 225 12.02 17.06 5.26
C ILE A 225 12.23 17.39 3.78
N LEU A 226 13.09 16.63 3.13
CA LEU A 226 13.27 16.65 1.69
C LEU A 226 12.80 15.32 1.11
N VAL A 227 11.84 15.38 0.19
CA VAL A 227 11.28 14.22 -0.50
C VAL A 227 11.57 14.38 -1.98
N ASP A 228 12.40 13.50 -2.52
CA ASP A 228 12.84 13.55 -3.91
C ASP A 228 13.04 12.14 -4.46
N GLY A 229 12.65 11.92 -5.71
CA GLY A 229 12.74 10.61 -6.38
C GLY A 229 14.16 10.23 -6.83
N GLN A 230 15.14 11.13 -6.77
CA GLN A 230 16.53 10.77 -7.06
C GLN A 230 17.12 9.98 -5.89
N LEU A 231 18.04 9.04 -6.16
CA LEU A 231 18.82 8.38 -5.12
C LEU A 231 19.52 9.41 -4.24
N HIS A 232 19.42 9.27 -2.94
CA HIS A 232 19.71 10.31 -1.96
C HIS A 232 20.45 9.76 -0.74
N ASP A 233 20.98 10.66 0.07
CA ASP A 233 21.52 10.33 1.39
C ASP A 233 20.40 10.26 2.47
N GLU A 234 20.80 10.03 3.71
CA GLU A 234 19.89 9.93 4.85
C GLU A 234 19.08 11.20 5.12
N MET A 235 19.55 12.36 4.64
CA MET A 235 18.86 13.65 4.73
C MET A 235 17.87 13.87 3.56
N GLY A 236 17.84 12.97 2.57
CA GLY A 236 17.09 13.15 1.33
C GLY A 236 17.81 14.00 0.28
N ALA A 237 19.05 14.40 0.52
CA ALA A 237 19.83 15.22 -0.44
C ALA A 237 20.30 14.33 -1.61
N ARG A 238 20.07 14.80 -2.83
CA ARG A 238 20.40 14.10 -4.09
C ARG A 238 21.85 13.65 -4.15
N LYS A 239 22.07 12.36 -4.41
CA LYS A 239 23.38 11.71 -4.50
C LYS A 239 23.51 10.78 -5.72
N GLY A 240 22.70 10.95 -6.74
CA GLY A 240 22.68 10.06 -7.91
C GLY A 240 24.01 9.97 -8.65
N HIS A 241 24.96 10.89 -8.42
CA HIS A 241 26.31 10.85 -8.97
C HIS A 241 27.36 10.20 -8.02
N ASP A 242 26.97 9.83 -6.80
CA ASP A 242 27.80 9.15 -5.82
C ASP A 242 27.42 7.66 -5.79
N PRO A 243 28.24 6.76 -6.37
CA PRO A 243 27.90 5.33 -6.43
C PRO A 243 27.72 4.70 -5.06
N ALA A 244 28.51 5.13 -4.05
CA ALA A 244 28.44 4.58 -2.72
C ALA A 244 27.18 5.01 -1.98
N ALA A 245 26.76 6.27 -2.11
CA ALA A 245 25.52 6.76 -1.54
C ALA A 245 24.30 6.13 -2.25
N SER A 246 24.35 5.99 -3.58
CA SER A 246 23.31 5.32 -4.35
C SER A 246 23.12 3.86 -3.95
N ALA A 247 24.21 3.11 -3.83
CA ALA A 247 24.17 1.72 -3.37
C ALA A 247 23.57 1.62 -1.95
N ARG A 248 24.03 2.45 -1.01
CA ARG A 248 23.44 2.46 0.35
C ARG A 248 21.94 2.78 0.37
N CYS A 249 21.49 3.71 -0.46
CA CYS A 249 20.07 4.05 -0.55
C CYS A 249 19.24 2.82 -0.96
N VAL A 250 19.65 2.14 -2.04
CA VAL A 250 18.98 0.94 -2.56
C VAL A 250 19.05 -0.22 -1.53
N ASP A 251 20.25 -0.47 -0.97
CA ASP A 251 20.43 -1.50 0.04
C ASP A 251 19.50 -1.29 1.25
N ASN A 252 19.39 -0.06 1.75
CA ASN A 252 18.54 0.27 2.89
C ASN A 252 17.05 0.03 2.61
N ILE A 253 16.53 0.47 1.46
CA ILE A 253 15.11 0.27 1.13
C ILE A 253 14.76 -1.20 0.90
N CYS A 254 15.71 -2.00 0.39
CA CYS A 254 15.52 -3.44 0.23
C CYS A 254 15.69 -4.19 1.56
N ALA A 255 16.74 -3.90 2.31
CA ALA A 255 17.07 -4.61 3.55
C ALA A 255 15.97 -4.48 4.61
N LYS A 256 15.33 -3.32 4.74
CA LYS A 256 14.23 -3.12 5.70
C LYS A 256 13.03 -4.05 5.47
N ILE A 257 12.82 -4.52 4.24
CA ILE A 257 11.78 -5.49 3.92
C ILE A 257 12.31 -6.92 4.09
N ARG A 258 13.47 -7.23 3.48
CA ARG A 258 14.07 -8.58 3.53
C ARG A 258 14.38 -9.04 4.95
N ASN A 259 14.87 -8.16 5.79
CA ASN A 259 15.25 -8.48 7.18
C ASN A 259 14.06 -8.63 8.13
N ASN A 260 12.85 -8.26 7.69
CA ASN A 260 11.63 -8.34 8.48
C ASN A 260 10.56 -9.23 7.81
N ILE A 261 10.99 -10.17 6.97
CA ILE A 261 10.08 -11.02 6.19
C ILE A 261 9.13 -11.82 7.08
N ASP A 262 9.58 -12.26 8.26
CA ASP A 262 8.76 -13.03 9.21
C ASP A 262 7.61 -12.21 9.80
N GLU A 263 7.76 -10.87 9.93
CA GLU A 263 6.69 -9.96 10.35
C GLU A 263 5.71 -9.68 9.19
N ILE A 264 6.21 -9.71 7.95
CA ILE A 264 5.47 -9.33 6.75
C ILE A 264 4.69 -10.50 6.16
N SER A 265 5.32 -11.67 6.05
CA SER A 265 4.74 -12.83 5.40
C SER A 265 3.63 -13.46 6.22
N ASP A 266 2.57 -13.88 5.52
CA ASP A 266 1.45 -14.61 6.10
C ASP A 266 0.95 -15.60 5.04
N TYR A 267 0.99 -16.88 5.40
CA TYR A 267 0.55 -17.96 4.53
C TYR A 267 0.14 -19.19 5.34
N THR A 268 -0.72 -19.98 4.79
CA THR A 268 -1.12 -21.27 5.37
C THR A 268 -0.60 -22.39 4.50
N LEU A 269 0.08 -23.35 5.11
CA LEU A 269 0.50 -24.57 4.44
C LEU A 269 -0.57 -25.66 4.65
N TYR A 270 -0.96 -26.30 3.57
CA TYR A 270 -1.86 -27.45 3.57
C TYR A 270 -1.10 -28.67 3.07
N ASP A 271 -1.07 -29.74 3.87
CA ASP A 271 -0.44 -31.03 3.54
C ASP A 271 0.99 -30.91 2.99
N ALA A 272 1.79 -29.98 3.55
CA ALA A 272 3.12 -29.65 3.04
C ALA A 272 4.29 -30.20 3.88
N GLU A 273 4.02 -30.91 5.00
CA GLU A 273 5.06 -31.32 5.95
C GLU A 273 6.06 -32.32 5.36
N ASP A 274 5.62 -33.14 4.39
CA ASP A 274 6.44 -34.18 3.68
C ASP A 274 6.38 -34.01 2.16
N ALA A 275 6.01 -32.83 1.66
CA ALA A 275 5.86 -32.57 0.24
C ALA A 275 7.20 -32.36 -0.45
N ASP A 276 7.45 -33.08 -1.55
CA ASP A 276 8.59 -32.84 -2.46
C ASP A 276 8.37 -31.58 -3.33
N MET A 277 7.13 -31.12 -3.46
CA MET A 277 6.74 -29.94 -4.23
C MET A 277 5.52 -29.27 -3.60
N VAL A 278 5.57 -27.95 -3.50
CA VAL A 278 4.45 -27.12 -3.05
C VAL A 278 3.95 -26.27 -4.21
N ILE A 279 2.65 -26.22 -4.40
CA ILE A 279 1.98 -25.32 -5.36
C ILE A 279 1.52 -24.08 -4.61
N VAL A 280 1.86 -22.89 -5.13
CA VAL A 280 1.49 -21.58 -4.58
C VAL A 280 0.53 -20.88 -5.52
#